data_d1b161727823896c76ed9b20c04bf272
#
_entry.id   d1b161727823896c76ed9b20c04bf272
#
_cell.length_a   1.000
_cell.length_b   1.000
_cell.length_c   1.000
_cell.angle_alpha   90.00
_cell.angle_beta   90.00
_cell.angle_gamma   90.00
#
_symmetry.space_group_name_H-M   'P 1'
#
loop_
_entity.id
_entity.type
_entity.pdbx_description
1 polymer ?
#
loop_
_entity_poly.entity_id
_entity_poly.type
_entity_poly.pdbx_seq_one_letter_code
_entity_poly.pdbx_strand_id
1 'polypeptide(L)'
;MKKRHWGLILSFVLMVLLPFAGVVYYLGTHATDQYLSTTGFTVRTQESGAANELLGGLAQFAGGTAASDSDILYEFIQSQEMVEAVNANVDLRAHYTQVWPYDWAFGLWPEASMEDLVWYWHRIVGIAYDSGTGLTEVTVSAFDAETAQKITGEIVRESQDRINDLNARAREDALGYAKADLEEALERLKGAREALTRFRTRTRIVDPAADMQSRMGVMGNLQQQLAAALIEYDLLRGTTNGSDPRLTKAEQRIEVIRDRIQIERQTFTSDNTDTGAVGEDYPTLIAEYESLAVDAEYAEQSYRAALTALEAARDDAARQSRYLATYIKPTLAQDSEYPQRFILGGLSALFLALFWSILSLIYYSIRDRS
;
A
#
# COMPACT_ATOMS: atom_id res chain seq x y z
N MET A 1 32.88 -45.03 -58.68
CA MET A 1 31.93 -44.60 -57.63
C MET A 1 30.62 -45.37 -57.88
N LYS A 2 30.08 -46.06 -56.83
CA LYS A 2 28.81 -46.81 -56.95
C LYS A 2 27.64 -45.76 -57.01
N LYS A 3 26.60 -46.04 -57.81
CA LYS A 3 25.40 -45.19 -57.96
C LYS A 3 24.83 -44.70 -56.64
N ARG A 4 25.10 -45.40 -55.56
CA ARG A 4 24.71 -45.09 -54.13
C ARG A 4 25.36 -43.85 -53.58
N HIS A 5 26.59 -43.51 -53.93
CA HIS A 5 27.28 -42.29 -53.44
C HIS A 5 26.82 -41.02 -54.16
N TRP A 6 26.38 -41.13 -55.42
CA TRP A 6 25.81 -40.03 -56.16
C TRP A 6 24.49 -39.55 -55.59
N GLY A 7 23.63 -40.47 -55.12
CA GLY A 7 22.38 -40.12 -54.43
C GLY A 7 22.60 -39.38 -53.10
N LEU A 8 23.60 -39.82 -52.31
CA LEU A 8 23.98 -39.14 -51.07
C LEU A 8 24.54 -37.75 -51.33
N ILE A 9 25.43 -37.59 -52.29
CA ILE A 9 25.99 -36.27 -52.65
C ILE A 9 24.91 -35.36 -53.17
N LEU A 10 24.04 -35.83 -54.08
CA LEU A 10 22.96 -35.03 -54.62
C LEU A 10 21.96 -34.58 -53.53
N SER A 11 21.58 -35.47 -52.62
CA SER A 11 20.69 -35.11 -51.48
C SER A 11 21.35 -34.12 -50.51
N PHE A 12 22.65 -34.23 -50.25
CA PHE A 12 23.40 -33.29 -49.45
C PHE A 12 23.44 -31.89 -50.09
N VAL A 13 23.77 -31.86 -51.36
CA VAL A 13 23.78 -30.54 -52.10
C VAL A 13 22.40 -29.89 -52.07
N LEU A 14 21.35 -30.67 -52.31
CA LEU A 14 19.98 -30.10 -52.40
C LEU A 14 19.38 -29.78 -51.05
N MET A 15 19.68 -30.54 -50.00
CA MET A 15 19.10 -30.34 -48.66
C MET A 15 19.96 -29.46 -47.72
N VAL A 16 21.27 -29.41 -47.95
CA VAL A 16 22.18 -28.67 -47.07
C VAL A 16 22.78 -27.47 -47.78
N LEU A 17 23.48 -27.69 -48.93
CA LEU A 17 24.22 -26.60 -49.58
C LEU A 17 23.32 -25.56 -50.21
N LEU A 18 22.22 -25.93 -50.85
CA LEU A 18 21.34 -24.98 -51.51
C LEU A 18 20.57 -24.10 -50.51
N PRO A 19 19.92 -24.62 -49.45
CA PRO A 19 19.32 -23.79 -48.43
C PRO A 19 20.35 -22.96 -47.64
N PHE A 20 21.52 -23.48 -47.35
CA PHE A 20 22.61 -22.75 -46.68
C PHE A 20 23.09 -21.57 -47.55
N ALA A 21 23.28 -21.77 -48.87
CA ALA A 21 23.62 -20.67 -49.79
C ALA A 21 22.52 -19.61 -49.82
N GLY A 22 21.25 -19.99 -49.75
CA GLY A 22 20.13 -19.08 -49.63
C GLY A 22 20.18 -18.24 -48.34
N VAL A 23 20.47 -18.86 -47.19
CA VAL A 23 20.62 -18.17 -45.89
C VAL A 23 21.81 -17.21 -45.94
N VAL A 24 22.96 -17.61 -46.45
CA VAL A 24 24.15 -16.74 -46.54
C VAL A 24 23.90 -15.56 -47.50
N TYR A 25 23.22 -15.79 -48.62
CA TYR A 25 22.83 -14.72 -49.54
C TYR A 25 21.89 -13.75 -48.89
N TYR A 26 20.84 -14.22 -48.19
CA TYR A 26 19.90 -13.37 -47.46
C TYR A 26 20.62 -12.55 -46.39
N LEU A 27 21.42 -13.15 -45.50
CA LEU A 27 22.17 -12.49 -44.45
C LEU A 27 23.19 -11.48 -44.97
N GLY A 28 23.73 -11.71 -46.18
CA GLY A 28 24.72 -10.82 -46.79
C GLY A 28 24.13 -9.61 -47.56
N THR A 29 22.91 -9.76 -48.10
CA THR A 29 22.34 -8.75 -49.02
C THR A 29 21.04 -8.12 -48.56
N HIS A 30 20.20 -8.82 -47.81
CA HIS A 30 18.85 -8.38 -47.44
C HIS A 30 18.71 -8.03 -45.94
N ALA A 31 19.45 -8.73 -45.07
CA ALA A 31 19.37 -8.49 -43.65
C ALA A 31 19.95 -7.12 -43.28
N THR A 32 19.08 -6.22 -42.78
CA THR A 32 19.43 -4.85 -42.41
C THR A 32 20.22 -4.86 -41.07
N ASP A 33 21.24 -4.03 -41.01
CA ASP A 33 22.04 -3.85 -39.80
C ASP A 33 21.19 -3.28 -38.67
N GLN A 34 21.38 -3.79 -37.45
CA GLN A 34 20.70 -3.36 -36.25
C GLN A 34 21.70 -2.90 -35.20
N TYR A 35 21.38 -1.77 -34.59
CA TYR A 35 22.17 -1.10 -33.57
C TYR A 35 21.56 -1.33 -32.21
N LEU A 36 22.39 -1.62 -31.21
CA LEU A 36 21.95 -1.92 -29.85
C LEU A 36 22.17 -0.73 -28.92
N SER A 37 21.11 -0.27 -28.27
CA SER A 37 21.20 0.68 -27.16
C SER A 37 20.93 -0.04 -25.86
N THR A 38 21.78 0.21 -24.86
CA THR A 38 21.67 -0.40 -23.53
C THR A 38 21.48 0.68 -22.48
N THR A 39 20.60 0.43 -21.53
CA THR A 39 20.43 1.24 -20.31
C THR A 39 20.37 0.34 -19.10
N GLY A 40 20.79 0.87 -17.94
CA GLY A 40 20.71 0.14 -16.68
C GLY A 40 20.16 1.03 -15.58
N PHE A 41 19.20 0.50 -14.81
CA PHE A 41 18.59 1.20 -13.70
C PHE A 41 18.25 0.24 -12.56
N THR A 42 17.96 0.81 -11.41
CA THR A 42 17.46 0.09 -10.23
C THR A 42 16.42 0.93 -9.52
N VAL A 43 15.42 0.29 -8.91
CA VAL A 43 14.47 0.97 -8.03
C VAL A 43 15.04 1.00 -6.63
N ARG A 44 15.16 2.19 -6.07
CA ARG A 44 15.62 2.39 -4.71
C ARG A 44 14.52 3.05 -3.88
N THR A 45 14.27 2.49 -2.70
CA THR A 45 13.48 3.14 -1.64
C THR A 45 14.41 4.01 -0.81
N GLN A 46 13.99 5.23 -0.54
CA GLN A 46 14.68 6.09 0.40
C GLN A 46 14.25 5.69 1.82
N GLU A 47 14.82 4.59 2.33
CA GLU A 47 14.62 4.21 3.73
C GLU A 47 15.42 5.14 4.62
N SER A 48 14.76 5.84 5.52
CA SER A 48 15.42 6.58 6.59
C SER A 48 15.66 5.66 7.79
N GLY A 49 16.91 5.21 7.89
CA GLY A 49 17.64 5.04 9.12
C GLY A 49 17.25 3.98 10.15
N ALA A 50 18.24 3.17 10.47
CA ALA A 50 18.64 2.60 11.78
C ALA A 50 17.63 1.77 12.64
N ALA A 51 16.33 1.94 12.53
CA ALA A 51 15.37 1.15 13.32
C ALA A 51 15.00 -0.19 12.67
N ASN A 52 15.11 -0.31 11.35
CA ASN A 52 14.74 -1.52 10.59
C ASN A 52 15.87 -2.55 10.49
N GLU A 53 17.12 -2.20 10.76
CA GLU A 53 18.23 -3.16 10.69
C GLU A 53 18.13 -4.27 11.75
N LEU A 54 17.56 -3.99 12.91
CA LEU A 54 17.35 -4.98 13.98
C LEU A 54 16.08 -5.85 13.77
N LEU A 55 15.06 -5.34 13.07
CA LEU A 55 13.82 -6.07 12.76
C LEU A 55 13.82 -6.71 11.37
N GLY A 56 14.64 -6.20 10.44
CA GLY A 56 14.76 -6.70 9.08
C GLY A 56 15.26 -8.15 8.99
N GLY A 57 16.07 -8.58 9.93
CA GLY A 57 16.51 -9.97 10.04
C GLY A 57 15.39 -10.98 10.34
N LEU A 58 14.30 -10.56 10.96
CA LEU A 58 13.14 -11.41 11.25
C LEU A 58 12.06 -11.37 10.15
N ALA A 59 11.92 -10.24 9.45
CA ALA A 59 10.98 -10.10 8.33
C ALA A 59 11.36 -10.97 7.12
N GLN A 60 12.65 -11.25 6.94
CA GLN A 60 13.16 -12.13 5.88
C GLN A 60 12.77 -13.61 6.09
N PHE A 61 12.43 -14.00 7.31
CA PHE A 61 11.90 -15.33 7.63
C PHE A 61 10.36 -15.44 7.50
N ALA A 62 9.67 -14.33 7.40
CA ALA A 62 8.20 -14.31 7.31
C ALA A 62 7.64 -14.47 5.88
N GLY A 63 8.49 -14.77 4.87
CA GLY A 63 8.10 -15.38 3.59
C GLY A 63 6.96 -14.72 2.81
N GLY A 64 6.79 -13.41 2.91
CA GLY A 64 5.90 -12.66 2.03
C GLY A 64 6.67 -12.22 0.79
N THR A 65 6.61 -12.98 -0.31
CA THR A 65 7.04 -12.51 -1.64
C THR A 65 6.03 -11.47 -2.14
N ALA A 66 6.04 -10.28 -1.57
CA ALA A 66 5.51 -9.15 -2.30
C ALA A 66 6.40 -8.98 -3.54
N ALA A 67 5.80 -8.97 -4.74
CA ALA A 67 6.53 -8.68 -5.96
C ALA A 67 7.37 -7.42 -5.73
N SER A 68 8.66 -7.51 -6.02
CA SER A 68 9.53 -6.35 -5.85
C SER A 68 9.10 -5.27 -6.85
N ASP A 69 9.30 -4.00 -6.53
CA ASP A 69 9.01 -2.91 -7.46
C ASP A 69 9.72 -3.10 -8.82
N SER A 70 10.83 -3.81 -8.82
CA SER A 70 11.56 -4.20 -10.03
C SER A 70 10.82 -5.25 -10.86
N ASP A 71 10.08 -6.18 -10.21
CA ASP A 71 9.25 -7.16 -10.91
C ASP A 71 8.07 -6.47 -11.60
N ILE A 72 7.48 -5.48 -10.94
CA ILE A 72 6.40 -4.66 -11.52
C ILE A 72 6.90 -3.90 -12.76
N LEU A 73 8.10 -3.33 -12.69
CA LEU A 73 8.70 -2.64 -13.83
C LEU A 73 9.05 -3.60 -14.97
N TYR A 74 9.55 -4.81 -14.66
CA TYR A 74 9.81 -5.82 -15.66
C TYR A 74 8.56 -6.14 -16.48
N GLU A 75 7.43 -6.42 -15.81
CA GLU A 75 6.15 -6.67 -16.47
C GLU A 75 5.64 -5.42 -17.22
N PHE A 76 5.81 -4.24 -16.63
CA PHE A 76 5.38 -2.99 -17.26
C PHE A 76 6.14 -2.70 -18.56
N ILE A 77 7.46 -2.91 -18.60
CA ILE A 77 8.26 -2.68 -19.82
C ILE A 77 7.82 -3.62 -20.96
N GLN A 78 7.32 -4.82 -20.64
CA GLN A 78 6.82 -5.77 -21.62
C GLN A 78 5.33 -5.55 -21.97
N SER A 79 4.63 -4.68 -21.28
CA SER A 79 3.20 -4.46 -21.45
C SER A 79 2.85 -3.70 -22.73
N GLN A 80 1.60 -3.87 -23.18
CA GLN A 80 1.04 -3.08 -24.25
C GLN A 80 1.06 -1.57 -23.95
N GLU A 81 0.83 -1.17 -22.68
CA GLU A 81 0.85 0.23 -22.24
C GLU A 81 2.19 0.90 -22.55
N MET A 82 3.31 0.22 -22.28
CA MET A 82 4.65 0.69 -22.63
C MET A 82 4.83 0.83 -24.14
N VAL A 83 4.40 -0.17 -24.91
CA VAL A 83 4.50 -0.16 -26.37
C VAL A 83 3.71 1.00 -26.97
N GLU A 84 2.50 1.25 -26.49
CA GLU A 84 1.67 2.38 -26.90
C GLU A 84 2.33 3.73 -26.59
N ALA A 85 2.86 3.89 -25.37
CA ALA A 85 3.52 5.11 -24.94
C ALA A 85 4.77 5.41 -25.78
N VAL A 86 5.62 4.42 -25.99
CA VAL A 86 6.83 4.58 -26.82
C VAL A 86 6.47 4.80 -28.28
N ASN A 87 5.47 4.09 -28.82
CA ASN A 87 5.03 4.27 -30.21
C ASN A 87 4.47 5.68 -30.46
N ALA A 88 3.79 6.29 -29.49
CA ALA A 88 3.27 7.66 -29.61
C ALA A 88 4.40 8.71 -29.76
N ASN A 89 5.57 8.45 -29.15
CA ASN A 89 6.68 9.40 -29.12
C ASN A 89 7.75 9.14 -30.22
N VAL A 90 7.95 7.87 -30.59
CA VAL A 90 9.05 7.47 -31.51
C VAL A 90 8.54 6.93 -32.85
N ASP A 91 7.23 6.66 -32.98
CA ASP A 91 6.61 6.02 -34.16
C ASP A 91 7.31 4.70 -34.55
N LEU A 92 7.21 3.75 -33.62
CA LEU A 92 7.80 2.41 -33.79
C LEU A 92 7.36 1.74 -35.09
N ARG A 93 6.06 1.91 -35.45
CA ARG A 93 5.53 1.32 -36.69
C ARG A 93 6.24 1.86 -37.91
N ALA A 94 6.35 3.17 -38.09
CA ALA A 94 7.02 3.76 -39.22
C ALA A 94 8.48 3.28 -39.29
N HIS A 95 9.18 3.22 -38.16
CA HIS A 95 10.58 2.79 -38.10
C HIS A 95 10.77 1.34 -38.56
N TYR A 96 9.99 0.40 -37.99
CA TYR A 96 10.21 -1.03 -38.25
C TYR A 96 9.55 -1.54 -39.54
N THR A 97 8.60 -0.82 -40.11
CA THR A 97 8.00 -1.15 -41.41
C THR A 97 8.79 -0.64 -42.60
N GLN A 98 9.70 0.32 -42.43
CA GLN A 98 10.45 0.94 -43.54
C GLN A 98 11.30 -0.05 -44.33
N VAL A 99 11.75 -1.16 -43.71
CA VAL A 99 12.59 -2.17 -44.35
C VAL A 99 11.77 -3.26 -45.06
N TRP A 100 10.47 -3.30 -44.86
CA TRP A 100 9.56 -4.21 -45.57
C TRP A 100 9.33 -3.81 -47.02
N PRO A 101 9.24 -4.74 -47.98
CA PRO A 101 9.36 -6.21 -47.86
C PRO A 101 10.80 -6.72 -48.02
N TYR A 102 11.79 -5.83 -48.08
CA TYR A 102 13.16 -6.16 -48.40
C TYR A 102 13.80 -7.08 -47.33
N ASP A 103 13.60 -6.73 -46.08
CA ASP A 103 13.99 -7.54 -44.94
C ASP A 103 12.74 -8.08 -44.22
N TRP A 104 12.21 -9.16 -44.79
CA TRP A 104 10.98 -9.77 -44.28
C TRP A 104 11.19 -10.52 -42.95
N ALA A 105 12.42 -10.92 -42.59
CA ALA A 105 12.71 -11.68 -41.39
C ALA A 105 12.90 -10.78 -40.15
N PHE A 106 13.44 -9.58 -40.33
CA PHE A 106 13.70 -8.63 -39.24
C PHE A 106 12.77 -7.41 -39.24
N GLY A 107 12.12 -7.09 -40.35
CA GLY A 107 11.15 -6.00 -40.44
C GLY A 107 9.76 -6.37 -39.92
N LEU A 108 8.98 -5.35 -39.59
CA LEU A 108 7.56 -5.47 -39.27
C LEU A 108 6.73 -5.26 -40.51
N TRP A 109 5.64 -5.98 -40.73
CA TRP A 109 4.75 -5.78 -41.88
C TRP A 109 3.85 -4.55 -41.66
N PRO A 110 3.47 -3.84 -42.73
CA PRO A 110 2.81 -2.51 -42.66
C PRO A 110 1.43 -2.52 -42.01
N GLU A 111 0.68 -3.62 -42.09
CA GLU A 111 -0.68 -3.77 -41.54
C GLU A 111 -0.69 -4.44 -40.13
N ALA A 112 0.45 -4.42 -39.44
CA ALA A 112 0.57 -5.03 -38.12
C ALA A 112 -0.42 -4.39 -37.13
N SER A 113 -1.14 -5.24 -36.39
CA SER A 113 -2.02 -4.80 -35.29
C SER A 113 -1.20 -4.30 -34.08
N MET A 114 -1.85 -3.87 -33.01
CA MET A 114 -1.14 -3.53 -31.78
C MET A 114 -0.56 -4.79 -31.12
N GLU A 115 -1.27 -5.89 -31.17
CA GLU A 115 -0.81 -7.17 -30.65
C GLU A 115 0.43 -7.69 -31.40
N ASP A 116 0.47 -7.49 -32.72
CA ASP A 116 1.64 -7.81 -33.53
C ASP A 116 2.85 -6.91 -33.16
N LEU A 117 2.59 -5.64 -32.88
CA LEU A 117 3.61 -4.70 -32.41
C LEU A 117 4.14 -5.10 -31.03
N VAL A 118 3.27 -5.54 -30.10
CA VAL A 118 3.68 -6.07 -28.78
C VAL A 118 4.48 -7.36 -28.95
N TRP A 119 4.06 -8.28 -29.83
CA TRP A 119 4.85 -9.46 -30.14
C TRP A 119 6.23 -9.09 -30.69
N TYR A 120 6.29 -8.11 -31.60
CA TYR A 120 7.55 -7.63 -32.17
C TYR A 120 8.42 -6.93 -31.13
N TRP A 121 7.79 -6.18 -30.19
CA TRP A 121 8.47 -5.54 -29.06
C TRP A 121 9.29 -6.51 -28.22
N HIS A 122 8.75 -7.67 -27.89
CA HIS A 122 9.47 -8.71 -27.13
C HIS A 122 10.70 -9.27 -27.89
N ARG A 123 10.77 -9.03 -29.19
CA ARG A 123 11.89 -9.44 -30.00
C ARG A 123 13.02 -8.41 -30.03
N ILE A 124 12.66 -7.13 -30.01
CA ILE A 124 13.61 -6.03 -30.11
C ILE A 124 14.06 -5.48 -28.76
N VAL A 125 13.29 -5.71 -27.68
CA VAL A 125 13.59 -5.28 -26.32
C VAL A 125 13.96 -6.51 -25.48
N GLY A 126 15.21 -6.55 -25.06
CA GLY A 126 15.72 -7.54 -24.11
C GLY A 126 15.77 -6.93 -22.70
N ILE A 127 15.33 -7.68 -21.70
CA ILE A 127 15.39 -7.26 -20.30
C ILE A 127 16.15 -8.32 -19.53
N ALA A 128 17.26 -7.93 -18.88
CA ALA A 128 18.00 -8.75 -17.94
C ALA A 128 17.80 -8.17 -16.53
N TYR A 129 17.13 -8.94 -15.67
CA TYR A 129 16.87 -8.57 -14.29
C TYR A 129 17.59 -9.53 -13.35
N ASP A 130 18.44 -8.99 -12.49
CA ASP A 130 19.11 -9.72 -11.43
C ASP A 130 18.39 -9.49 -10.10
N SER A 131 17.63 -10.50 -9.66
CA SER A 131 16.89 -10.48 -8.40
C SER A 131 17.77 -10.39 -7.16
N GLY A 132 19.06 -10.75 -7.26
CA GLY A 132 19.99 -10.68 -6.14
C GLY A 132 20.51 -9.27 -5.87
N THR A 133 20.67 -8.47 -6.93
CA THR A 133 21.18 -7.09 -6.84
C THR A 133 20.09 -6.02 -7.06
N GLY A 134 18.93 -6.42 -7.59
CA GLY A 134 17.86 -5.51 -7.99
C GLY A 134 18.22 -4.65 -9.21
N LEU A 135 19.27 -5.00 -9.95
CA LEU A 135 19.69 -4.30 -11.14
C LEU A 135 18.89 -4.79 -12.35
N THR A 136 18.38 -3.84 -13.12
CA THR A 136 17.69 -4.11 -14.38
C THR A 136 18.49 -3.50 -15.52
N GLU A 137 18.81 -4.30 -16.50
CA GLU A 137 19.43 -3.87 -17.76
C GLU A 137 18.45 -4.07 -18.90
N VAL A 138 18.24 -3.03 -19.68
CA VAL A 138 17.35 -3.05 -20.85
C VAL A 138 18.17 -2.78 -22.10
N THR A 139 18.01 -3.65 -23.07
CA THR A 139 18.66 -3.56 -24.39
C THR A 139 17.59 -3.40 -25.48
N VAL A 140 17.80 -2.48 -26.38
CA VAL A 140 16.88 -2.22 -27.50
C VAL A 140 17.64 -2.27 -28.82
N SER A 141 17.14 -3.05 -29.77
CA SER A 141 17.68 -3.10 -31.12
C SER A 141 16.82 -2.33 -32.12
N ALA A 142 17.44 -1.45 -32.93
CA ALA A 142 16.76 -0.70 -33.98
C ALA A 142 17.63 -0.61 -35.25
N PHE A 143 17.06 -0.21 -36.37
CA PHE A 143 17.77 -0.13 -37.66
C PHE A 143 18.70 1.10 -37.73
N ASP A 144 18.61 2.01 -36.80
CA ASP A 144 19.59 3.10 -36.64
C ASP A 144 19.90 3.33 -35.13
N ALA A 145 21.11 3.83 -34.84
CA ALA A 145 21.61 4.02 -33.51
C ALA A 145 20.85 5.10 -32.72
N GLU A 146 20.38 6.15 -33.41
CA GLU A 146 19.64 7.24 -32.75
C GLU A 146 18.25 6.80 -32.33
N THR A 147 17.55 6.02 -33.14
CA THR A 147 16.23 5.47 -32.80
C THR A 147 16.35 4.44 -31.67
N ALA A 148 17.38 3.57 -31.69
CA ALA A 148 17.65 2.67 -30.58
C ALA A 148 17.81 3.44 -29.26
N GLN A 149 18.61 4.50 -29.26
CA GLN A 149 18.81 5.35 -28.10
C GLN A 149 17.53 6.08 -27.67
N LYS A 150 16.74 6.60 -28.61
CA LYS A 150 15.46 7.27 -28.31
C LYS A 150 14.46 6.31 -27.67
N ILE A 151 14.28 5.11 -28.21
CA ILE A 151 13.40 4.09 -27.65
C ILE A 151 13.83 3.74 -26.23
N THR A 152 15.14 3.49 -26.04
CA THR A 152 15.68 3.18 -24.72
C THR A 152 15.47 4.33 -23.72
N GLY A 153 15.63 5.59 -24.20
CA GLY A 153 15.35 6.78 -23.41
C GLY A 153 13.89 6.91 -22.98
N GLU A 154 12.96 6.62 -23.91
CA GLU A 154 11.52 6.62 -23.61
C GLU A 154 11.13 5.52 -22.62
N ILE A 155 11.72 4.32 -22.75
CA ILE A 155 11.49 3.25 -21.76
C ILE A 155 11.89 3.72 -20.35
N VAL A 156 13.04 4.38 -20.20
CA VAL A 156 13.48 4.91 -18.90
C VAL A 156 12.52 5.98 -18.39
N ARG A 157 12.08 6.89 -19.26
CA ARG A 157 11.16 7.99 -18.92
C ARG A 157 9.80 7.43 -18.45
N GLU A 158 9.18 6.57 -19.24
CA GLU A 158 7.90 5.95 -18.90
C GLU A 158 7.97 5.09 -17.62
N SER A 159 9.09 4.38 -17.43
CA SER A 159 9.35 3.62 -16.20
C SER A 159 9.46 4.54 -14.97
N GLN A 160 10.09 5.70 -15.11
CA GLN A 160 10.19 6.68 -14.04
C GLN A 160 8.83 7.32 -13.73
N ASP A 161 8.06 7.66 -14.75
CA ASP A 161 6.70 8.21 -14.60
C ASP A 161 5.80 7.19 -13.91
N ARG A 162 5.90 5.90 -14.26
CA ARG A 162 5.16 4.81 -13.61
C ARG A 162 5.49 4.69 -12.11
N ILE A 163 6.77 4.73 -11.75
CA ILE A 163 7.18 4.72 -10.33
C ILE A 163 6.66 5.95 -9.59
N ASN A 164 6.69 7.12 -10.21
CA ASN A 164 6.16 8.34 -9.62
C ASN A 164 4.64 8.25 -9.37
N ASP A 165 3.89 7.70 -10.33
CA ASP A 165 2.45 7.48 -10.20
C ASP A 165 2.10 6.48 -9.09
N LEU A 166 2.84 5.37 -9.00
CA LEU A 166 2.67 4.38 -7.94
C LEU A 166 2.94 5.01 -6.56
N ASN A 167 3.99 5.84 -6.44
CA ASN A 167 4.28 6.58 -5.22
C ASN A 167 3.18 7.59 -4.87
N ALA A 168 2.64 8.30 -5.87
CA ALA A 168 1.58 9.28 -5.64
C ALA A 168 0.31 8.61 -5.11
N ARG A 169 -0.11 7.50 -5.72
CA ARG A 169 -1.28 6.72 -5.29
C ARG A 169 -1.07 6.13 -3.89
N ALA A 170 0.08 5.51 -3.63
CA ALA A 170 0.37 4.94 -2.31
C ALA A 170 0.33 6.00 -1.19
N ARG A 171 0.82 7.23 -1.47
CA ARG A 171 0.73 8.36 -0.55
C ARG A 171 -0.70 8.85 -0.35
N GLU A 172 -1.47 8.94 -1.43
CA GLU A 172 -2.87 9.37 -1.38
C GLU A 172 -3.71 8.37 -0.56
N ASP A 173 -3.53 7.08 -0.79
CA ASP A 173 -4.22 6.02 -0.05
C ASP A 173 -3.86 6.06 1.44
N ALA A 174 -2.57 6.12 1.78
CA ALA A 174 -2.12 6.18 3.18
C ALA A 174 -2.66 7.42 3.91
N LEU A 175 -2.64 8.59 3.27
CA LEU A 175 -3.21 9.82 3.82
C LEU A 175 -4.74 9.79 3.87
N GLY A 176 -5.38 9.13 2.91
CA GLY A 176 -6.83 8.97 2.85
C GLY A 176 -7.36 8.23 4.06
N TYR A 177 -6.79 7.08 4.40
CA TYR A 177 -7.17 6.30 5.59
C TYR A 177 -6.96 7.08 6.89
N ALA A 178 -5.79 7.69 7.08
CA ALA A 178 -5.52 8.45 8.29
C ALA A 178 -6.43 9.68 8.47
N LYS A 179 -6.84 10.34 7.37
CA LYS A 179 -7.81 11.43 7.40
C LYS A 179 -9.21 10.94 7.76
N ALA A 180 -9.65 9.81 7.19
CA ALA A 180 -10.95 9.22 7.49
C ALA A 180 -11.03 8.79 8.96
N ASP A 181 -9.99 8.17 9.50
CA ASP A 181 -9.92 7.79 10.91
C ASP A 181 -9.98 9.00 11.84
N LEU A 182 -9.30 10.10 11.47
CA LEU A 182 -9.36 11.35 12.25
C LEU A 182 -10.75 11.96 12.22
N GLU A 183 -11.43 11.98 11.07
CA GLU A 183 -12.79 12.51 10.94
C GLU A 183 -13.79 11.69 11.78
N GLU A 184 -13.69 10.35 11.72
CA GLU A 184 -14.51 9.47 12.54
C GLU A 184 -14.26 9.66 14.04
N ALA A 185 -13.00 9.77 14.45
CA ALA A 185 -12.65 10.04 15.85
C ALA A 185 -13.15 11.41 16.32
N LEU A 186 -13.10 12.43 15.45
CA LEU A 186 -13.64 13.76 15.74
C LEU A 186 -15.17 13.74 15.94
N GLU A 187 -15.90 13.03 15.08
CA GLU A 187 -17.36 12.89 15.21
C GLU A 187 -17.74 12.12 16.47
N ARG A 188 -17.00 11.07 16.81
CA ARG A 188 -17.17 10.37 18.11
C ARG A 188 -16.94 11.30 19.30
N LEU A 189 -15.89 12.12 19.26
CA LEU A 189 -15.59 13.08 20.33
C LEU A 189 -16.69 14.15 20.47
N LYS A 190 -17.19 14.69 19.37
CA LYS A 190 -18.32 15.63 19.36
C LYS A 190 -19.56 14.99 19.97
N GLY A 191 -19.92 13.79 19.52
CA GLY A 191 -21.09 13.04 20.03
C GLY A 191 -21.00 12.76 21.52
N ALA A 192 -19.85 12.30 22.01
CA ALA A 192 -19.62 12.03 23.44
C ALA A 192 -19.70 13.31 24.30
N ARG A 193 -19.08 14.42 23.83
CA ARG A 193 -19.16 15.73 24.52
C ARG A 193 -20.58 16.30 24.52
N GLU A 194 -21.32 16.13 23.44
CA GLU A 194 -22.73 16.55 23.39
C GLU A 194 -23.60 15.72 24.33
N ALA A 195 -23.38 14.39 24.40
CA ALA A 195 -24.11 13.51 25.32
C ALA A 195 -23.87 13.92 26.78
N LEU A 196 -22.60 14.15 27.15
CA LEU A 196 -22.24 14.63 28.49
C LEU A 196 -22.84 16.03 28.78
N THR A 197 -22.87 16.93 27.79
CA THR A 197 -23.47 18.25 27.93
C THR A 197 -25.00 18.19 28.09
N ARG A 198 -25.65 17.30 27.32
CA ARG A 198 -27.10 17.03 27.45
C ARG A 198 -27.43 16.48 28.83
N PHE A 199 -26.63 15.55 29.35
CA PHE A 199 -26.75 15.02 30.70
C PHE A 199 -26.71 16.19 31.73
N ARG A 200 -25.66 17.01 31.70
CA ARG A 200 -25.48 18.17 32.61
C ARG A 200 -26.65 19.15 32.54
N THR A 201 -27.17 19.42 31.34
CA THR A 201 -28.29 20.32 31.15
C THR A 201 -29.60 19.73 31.66
N ARG A 202 -29.85 18.43 31.43
CA ARG A 202 -31.05 17.72 31.91
C ARG A 202 -31.09 17.61 33.41
N THR A 203 -29.97 17.19 34.02
CA THR A 203 -29.89 16.91 35.47
C THR A 203 -29.54 18.14 36.31
N ARG A 204 -29.02 19.20 35.67
CA ARG A 204 -28.40 20.36 36.34
C ARG A 204 -27.23 19.99 37.25
N ILE A 205 -26.71 18.81 37.15
CA ILE A 205 -25.53 18.29 37.87
C ILE A 205 -24.31 18.45 36.97
N VAL A 206 -23.36 19.27 37.37
CA VAL A 206 -22.12 19.49 36.62
C VAL A 206 -21.12 18.35 36.90
N ASP A 207 -21.00 18.00 38.19
CA ASP A 207 -20.15 16.95 38.69
C ASP A 207 -20.86 16.25 39.85
N PRO A 208 -21.34 14.98 39.65
CA PRO A 208 -22.03 14.23 40.66
C PRO A 208 -21.17 13.93 41.91
N ALA A 209 -19.85 13.75 41.75
CA ALA A 209 -18.95 13.50 42.87
C ALA A 209 -18.82 14.72 43.76
N ALA A 210 -18.68 15.91 43.18
CA ALA A 210 -18.63 17.16 43.94
C ALA A 210 -19.99 17.48 44.60
N ASP A 211 -21.11 17.18 43.94
CA ASP A 211 -22.45 17.38 44.48
C ASP A 211 -22.68 16.43 45.67
N MET A 212 -22.29 15.14 45.55
CA MET A 212 -22.35 14.17 46.65
C MET A 212 -21.52 14.62 47.85
N GLN A 213 -20.29 15.08 47.65
CA GLN A 213 -19.42 15.58 48.70
C GLN A 213 -20.05 16.80 49.46
N SER A 214 -20.63 17.72 48.68
CA SER A 214 -21.35 18.88 49.26
C SER A 214 -22.53 18.46 50.14
N ARG A 215 -23.37 17.54 49.65
CA ARG A 215 -24.53 17.00 50.38
C ARG A 215 -24.11 16.20 51.60
N MET A 216 -23.06 15.38 51.51
CA MET A 216 -22.50 14.69 52.68
C MET A 216 -22.00 15.68 53.73
N GLY A 217 -21.42 16.83 53.30
CA GLY A 217 -21.04 17.89 54.21
C GLY A 217 -22.25 18.51 54.96
N VAL A 218 -23.37 18.74 54.25
CA VAL A 218 -24.63 19.20 54.85
C VAL A 218 -25.16 18.17 55.84
N MET A 219 -25.17 16.89 55.46
CA MET A 219 -25.61 15.81 56.34
C MET A 219 -24.75 15.72 57.61
N GLY A 220 -23.41 15.79 57.51
CA GLY A 220 -22.51 15.81 58.66
C GLY A 220 -22.77 16.99 59.59
N ASN A 221 -23.02 18.19 59.02
CA ASN A 221 -23.36 19.38 59.82
C ASN A 221 -24.71 19.22 60.58
N LEU A 222 -25.74 18.68 59.90
CA LEU A 222 -27.02 18.38 60.52
C LEU A 222 -26.89 17.34 61.64
N GLN A 223 -26.06 16.30 61.50
CA GLN A 223 -25.77 15.32 62.56
C GLN A 223 -25.06 15.93 63.76
N GLN A 224 -24.12 16.86 63.54
CA GLN A 224 -23.48 17.62 64.59
C GLN A 224 -24.48 18.49 65.37
N GLN A 225 -25.35 19.19 64.62
CA GLN A 225 -26.41 20.00 65.23
C GLN A 225 -27.39 19.14 66.03
N LEU A 226 -27.75 17.94 65.51
CA LEU A 226 -28.60 17.02 66.27
C LEU A 226 -27.93 16.55 67.55
N ALA A 227 -26.66 16.20 67.48
CA ALA A 227 -25.91 15.80 68.70
C ALA A 227 -25.84 16.89 69.74
N ALA A 228 -25.58 18.15 69.30
CA ALA A 228 -25.59 19.31 70.21
C ALA A 228 -26.96 19.55 70.85
N ALA A 229 -28.04 19.49 70.04
CA ALA A 229 -29.41 19.65 70.52
C ALA A 229 -29.85 18.55 71.51
N LEU A 230 -29.43 17.32 71.31
CA LEU A 230 -29.67 16.22 72.23
C LEU A 230 -28.96 16.43 73.55
N ILE A 231 -27.71 16.85 73.54
CA ILE A 231 -26.96 17.19 74.76
C ILE A 231 -27.63 18.33 75.51
N GLU A 232 -28.06 19.38 74.82
CA GLU A 232 -28.80 20.52 75.42
C GLU A 232 -30.12 20.04 76.11
N TYR A 233 -30.86 19.16 75.40
CA TYR A 233 -32.10 18.58 75.93
C TYR A 233 -31.84 17.74 77.15
N ASP A 234 -30.85 16.86 77.16
CA ASP A 234 -30.52 16.01 78.32
C ASP A 234 -30.08 16.82 79.56
N LEU A 235 -29.31 17.88 79.35
CA LEU A 235 -28.91 18.78 80.41
C LEU A 235 -30.11 19.53 81.01
N LEU A 236 -31.02 20.04 80.15
CA LEU A 236 -32.25 20.68 80.62
C LEU A 236 -33.16 19.73 81.35
N ARG A 237 -33.31 18.49 80.91
CA ARG A 237 -34.11 17.46 81.54
C ARG A 237 -33.55 17.04 82.90
N GLY A 238 -32.22 17.09 83.10
CA GLY A 238 -31.58 16.79 84.40
C GLY A 238 -31.63 17.91 85.40
N THR A 239 -31.93 19.17 84.99
CA THR A 239 -31.85 20.36 85.82
C THR A 239 -33.18 21.12 86.00
N THR A 240 -34.24 20.80 85.22
CA THR A 240 -35.53 21.49 85.23
C THR A 240 -36.72 20.55 85.46
N ASN A 241 -37.85 21.11 85.91
CA ASN A 241 -39.13 20.40 86.03
C ASN A 241 -39.75 20.11 84.68
N GLY A 242 -40.41 18.96 84.44
CA GLY A 242 -40.94 18.52 83.15
C GLY A 242 -41.96 19.47 82.47
N SER A 243 -42.38 20.58 83.03
CA SER A 243 -43.27 21.60 82.46
C SER A 243 -42.53 22.87 82.01
N ASP A 244 -41.17 22.86 81.90
CA ASP A 244 -40.41 24.03 81.54
C ASP A 244 -40.51 24.21 79.95
N PRO A 245 -40.96 25.46 79.52
CA PRO A 245 -41.06 25.73 78.05
C PRO A 245 -39.75 25.57 77.26
N ARG A 246 -38.61 25.57 77.94
CA ARG A 246 -37.29 25.33 77.30
C ARG A 246 -37.14 23.89 76.86
N LEU A 247 -37.66 22.92 77.57
CA LEU A 247 -37.69 21.52 77.20
C LEU A 247 -38.50 21.33 75.90
N THR A 248 -39.71 21.92 75.84
CA THR A 248 -40.57 21.83 74.63
C THR A 248 -39.88 22.44 73.42
N LYS A 249 -39.15 23.55 73.57
CA LYS A 249 -38.39 24.18 72.47
C LYS A 249 -37.21 23.32 72.04
N ALA A 250 -36.49 22.70 72.94
CA ALA A 250 -35.38 21.79 72.61
C ALA A 250 -35.87 20.53 71.88
N GLU A 251 -37.03 19.99 72.33
CA GLU A 251 -37.68 18.84 71.68
C GLU A 251 -38.11 19.15 70.23
N GLN A 252 -38.76 20.31 70.03
CA GLN A 252 -39.13 20.78 68.70
C GLN A 252 -37.92 20.99 67.78
N ARG A 253 -36.81 21.52 68.32
CA ARG A 253 -35.57 21.69 67.57
C ARG A 253 -34.99 20.35 67.13
N ILE A 254 -34.97 19.33 67.97
CA ILE A 254 -34.54 17.99 67.70
C ILE A 254 -35.39 17.38 66.59
N GLU A 255 -36.72 17.50 66.68
CA GLU A 255 -37.67 17.03 65.69
C GLU A 255 -37.41 17.62 64.30
N VAL A 256 -37.30 18.93 64.23
CA VAL A 256 -37.01 19.67 62.97
C VAL A 256 -35.68 19.20 62.37
N ILE A 257 -34.63 19.03 63.17
CA ILE A 257 -33.34 18.55 62.67
C ILE A 257 -33.43 17.09 62.18
N ARG A 258 -34.15 16.23 62.92
CA ARG A 258 -34.37 14.85 62.49
C ARG A 258 -35.14 14.76 61.18
N ASP A 259 -36.20 15.52 61.04
CA ASP A 259 -36.96 15.59 59.80
C ASP A 259 -36.09 16.08 58.65
N ARG A 260 -35.25 17.09 58.87
CA ARG A 260 -34.32 17.55 57.84
C ARG A 260 -33.29 16.50 57.44
N ILE A 261 -32.76 15.76 58.42
CA ILE A 261 -31.85 14.64 58.14
C ILE A 261 -32.57 13.54 57.37
N GLN A 262 -33.82 13.25 57.66
CA GLN A 262 -34.62 12.27 56.97
C GLN A 262 -34.92 12.67 55.54
N ILE A 263 -35.25 13.94 55.30
CA ILE A 263 -35.45 14.51 53.96
C ILE A 263 -34.14 14.41 53.16
N GLU A 264 -32.99 14.81 53.71
CA GLU A 264 -31.70 14.68 53.03
C GLU A 264 -31.34 13.22 52.69
N ARG A 265 -31.61 12.27 53.61
CA ARG A 265 -31.42 10.84 53.37
C ARG A 265 -32.31 10.33 52.24
N GLN A 266 -33.59 10.71 52.22
CA GLN A 266 -34.53 10.33 51.17
C GLN A 266 -34.07 10.83 49.81
N THR A 267 -33.46 12.02 49.73
CA THR A 267 -32.89 12.55 48.49
C THR A 267 -31.75 11.69 47.94
N PHE A 268 -31.01 10.95 48.79
CA PHE A 268 -29.96 10.03 48.38
C PHE A 268 -30.47 8.64 47.97
N THR A 269 -31.66 8.22 48.48
CA THR A 269 -32.08 6.80 48.41
C THR A 269 -33.43 6.60 47.74
N SER A 270 -34.13 7.66 47.35
CA SER A 270 -35.47 7.53 46.76
C SER A 270 -35.64 8.28 45.44
N ASP A 271 -36.54 7.75 44.67
CA ASP A 271 -37.14 8.20 43.42
C ASP A 271 -37.65 9.66 43.40
N ASN A 272 -37.25 10.50 44.28
CA ASN A 272 -37.87 11.81 44.45
C ASN A 272 -37.12 12.94 43.79
N THR A 273 -37.51 13.33 42.76
CA THR A 273 -37.74 14.26 41.69
C THR A 273 -37.60 15.75 41.98
N ASP A 274 -36.76 16.18 42.87
CA ASP A 274 -36.49 17.64 43.01
C ASP A 274 -35.32 18.11 42.15
N THR A 275 -34.61 17.20 41.47
CA THR A 275 -33.50 17.49 40.58
C THR A 275 -33.89 17.77 39.11
N GLY A 276 -35.21 17.79 38.80
CA GLY A 276 -35.71 18.09 37.45
C GLY A 276 -35.66 16.93 36.46
N ALA A 277 -35.07 15.79 36.81
CA ALA A 277 -35.16 14.54 36.09
C ALA A 277 -36.27 13.70 36.72
N VAL A 278 -37.43 13.67 36.08
CA VAL A 278 -38.61 12.97 36.55
C VAL A 278 -38.35 11.48 36.53
N GLY A 279 -38.19 10.85 37.74
CA GLY A 279 -38.20 9.38 37.88
C GLY A 279 -36.85 8.68 37.86
N GLU A 280 -35.70 9.36 37.99
CA GLU A 280 -34.39 8.69 38.03
C GLU A 280 -33.73 8.77 39.43
N ASP A 281 -33.29 7.61 39.93
CA ASP A 281 -32.52 7.49 41.18
C ASP A 281 -31.15 8.16 41.07
N TYR A 282 -30.70 8.82 42.14
CA TYR A 282 -29.39 9.46 42.20
C TYR A 282 -28.21 8.52 41.89
N PRO A 283 -28.18 7.26 42.34
CA PRO A 283 -27.18 6.27 41.95
C PRO A 283 -27.18 5.99 40.46
N THR A 284 -28.35 5.94 39.82
CA THR A 284 -28.49 5.75 38.37
C THR A 284 -27.91 6.95 37.60
N LEU A 285 -28.11 8.16 38.07
CA LEU A 285 -27.53 9.38 37.47
C LEU A 285 -26.00 9.40 37.60
N ILE A 286 -25.44 8.91 38.73
CA ILE A 286 -23.99 8.78 38.85
C ILE A 286 -23.44 7.75 37.83
N ALA A 287 -24.09 6.58 37.72
CA ALA A 287 -23.66 5.54 36.79
C ALA A 287 -23.74 6.02 35.32
N GLU A 288 -24.81 6.76 34.95
CA GLU A 288 -24.93 7.37 33.61
C GLU A 288 -23.81 8.40 33.37
N TYR A 289 -23.53 9.27 34.36
CA TYR A 289 -22.45 10.25 34.23
C TYR A 289 -21.08 9.60 34.07
N GLU A 290 -20.79 8.57 34.88
CA GLU A 290 -19.52 7.84 34.79
C GLU A 290 -19.35 7.20 33.42
N SER A 291 -20.41 6.57 32.89
CA SER A 291 -20.39 6.00 31.55
C SER A 291 -20.10 7.09 30.48
N LEU A 292 -20.83 8.21 30.53
CA LEU A 292 -20.64 9.30 29.58
C LEU A 292 -19.26 9.98 29.73
N ALA A 293 -18.72 10.05 30.92
CA ALA A 293 -17.40 10.60 31.20
C ALA A 293 -16.30 9.71 30.61
N VAL A 294 -16.43 8.37 30.81
CA VAL A 294 -15.52 7.38 30.21
C VAL A 294 -15.58 7.41 28.69
N ASP A 295 -16.79 7.48 28.10
CA ASP A 295 -16.97 7.59 26.66
C ASP A 295 -16.31 8.85 26.10
N ALA A 296 -16.45 9.99 26.80
CA ALA A 296 -15.83 11.26 26.39
C ALA A 296 -14.29 11.20 26.49
N GLU A 297 -13.77 10.60 27.54
CA GLU A 297 -12.32 10.41 27.72
C GLU A 297 -11.74 9.46 26.65
N TYR A 298 -12.41 8.32 26.43
CA TYR A 298 -12.02 7.40 25.37
C TYR A 298 -12.03 8.05 23.98
N ALA A 299 -13.10 8.81 23.68
CA ALA A 299 -13.20 9.51 22.41
C ALA A 299 -12.10 10.59 22.25
N GLU A 300 -11.72 11.26 23.33
CA GLU A 300 -10.61 12.24 23.30
C GLU A 300 -9.26 11.56 23.09
N GLN A 301 -9.00 10.44 23.75
CA GLN A 301 -7.78 9.67 23.54
C GLN A 301 -7.71 9.11 22.11
N SER A 302 -8.83 8.60 21.59
CA SER A 302 -8.95 8.12 20.20
C SER A 302 -8.67 9.23 19.20
N TYR A 303 -9.23 10.43 19.41
CA TYR A 303 -8.95 11.60 18.55
C TYR A 303 -7.47 11.99 18.56
N ARG A 304 -6.84 12.03 19.74
CA ARG A 304 -5.40 12.33 19.85
C ARG A 304 -4.53 11.28 19.16
N ALA A 305 -4.89 10.00 19.27
CA ALA A 305 -4.20 8.90 18.60
C ALA A 305 -4.34 9.02 17.07
N ALA A 306 -5.54 9.30 16.57
CA ALA A 306 -5.79 9.49 15.13
C ALA A 306 -5.03 10.71 14.57
N LEU A 307 -4.95 11.82 15.34
CA LEU A 307 -4.16 12.99 14.95
C LEU A 307 -2.67 12.64 14.84
N THR A 308 -2.14 11.91 15.81
CA THR A 308 -0.74 11.46 15.79
C THR A 308 -0.48 10.52 14.61
N ALA A 309 -1.42 9.60 14.31
CA ALA A 309 -1.33 8.71 13.16
C ALA A 309 -1.34 9.47 11.84
N LEU A 310 -2.15 10.52 11.70
CA LEU A 310 -2.15 11.38 10.51
C LEU A 310 -0.82 12.12 10.33
N GLU A 311 -0.24 12.66 11.40
CA GLU A 311 1.08 13.32 11.32
C GLU A 311 2.18 12.30 10.97
N ALA A 312 2.15 11.09 11.55
CA ALA A 312 3.07 10.02 11.18
C ALA A 312 2.90 9.62 9.70
N ALA A 313 1.66 9.45 9.21
CA ALA A 313 1.40 9.15 7.80
C ALA A 313 1.88 10.27 6.86
N ARG A 314 1.79 11.54 7.26
CA ARG A 314 2.33 12.67 6.50
C ARG A 314 3.85 12.64 6.44
N ASP A 315 4.49 12.36 7.55
CA ASP A 315 5.95 12.25 7.64
C ASP A 315 6.47 11.07 6.80
N ASP A 316 5.80 9.92 6.88
CA ASP A 316 6.13 8.75 6.09
C ASP A 316 5.90 9.01 4.59
N ALA A 317 4.78 9.62 4.22
CA ALA A 317 4.50 10.01 2.85
C ALA A 317 5.53 11.01 2.27
N ALA A 318 6.10 11.87 3.10
CA ALA A 318 7.15 12.79 2.69
C ALA A 318 8.52 12.11 2.53
N ARG A 319 8.78 11.04 3.29
CA ARG A 319 10.08 10.32 3.31
C ARG A 319 10.12 9.13 2.37
N GLN A 320 9.02 8.39 2.22
CA GLN A 320 8.93 7.24 1.33
C GLN A 320 8.76 7.67 -0.12
N SER A 321 9.85 8.07 -0.75
CA SER A 321 9.89 8.23 -2.20
C SER A 321 10.75 7.12 -2.80
N ARG A 322 10.12 6.27 -3.62
CA ARG A 322 10.84 5.37 -4.51
C ARG A 322 11.31 6.17 -5.70
N TYR A 323 12.50 5.94 -6.17
CA TYR A 323 13.00 6.57 -7.38
C TYR A 323 13.78 5.58 -8.23
N LEU A 324 13.70 5.78 -9.52
CA LEU A 324 14.47 5.01 -10.48
C LEU A 324 15.85 5.63 -10.58
N ALA A 325 16.86 4.89 -10.11
CA ALA A 325 18.26 5.31 -10.18
C ALA A 325 18.91 4.72 -11.44
N THR A 326 19.09 5.53 -12.47
CA THR A 326 19.78 5.12 -13.70
C THR A 326 21.28 5.14 -13.48
N TYR A 327 21.93 3.96 -13.54
CA TYR A 327 23.39 3.82 -13.42
C TYR A 327 24.08 3.72 -14.79
N ILE A 328 23.37 3.29 -15.84
CA ILE A 328 23.81 3.35 -17.23
C ILE A 328 22.78 4.16 -18.01
N LYS A 329 23.19 5.30 -18.56
CA LYS A 329 22.35 6.11 -19.46
C LYS A 329 22.20 5.42 -20.81
N PRO A 330 21.09 5.64 -21.56
CA PRO A 330 20.91 5.09 -22.89
C PRO A 330 22.14 5.33 -23.77
N THR A 331 22.76 4.23 -24.22
CA THR A 331 23.99 4.28 -25.00
C THR A 331 23.70 4.54 -26.47
N LEU A 332 24.59 5.25 -27.15
CA LEU A 332 24.55 5.38 -28.60
C LEU A 332 25.54 4.37 -29.21
N ALA A 333 25.03 3.42 -29.99
CA ALA A 333 25.84 2.43 -30.66
C ALA A 333 26.70 3.07 -31.78
N GLN A 334 27.96 2.67 -31.90
CA GLN A 334 28.85 3.11 -32.97
C GLN A 334 28.87 2.12 -34.16
N ASP A 335 28.73 0.82 -33.82
CA ASP A 335 28.71 -0.27 -34.79
C ASP A 335 27.45 -1.12 -34.66
N SER A 336 27.07 -1.81 -35.74
CA SER A 336 25.95 -2.75 -35.73
C SER A 336 26.34 -4.05 -35.06
N GLU A 337 25.56 -4.52 -34.08
CA GLU A 337 25.77 -5.82 -33.40
C GLU A 337 24.96 -6.95 -34.02
N TYR A 338 23.83 -6.64 -34.62
CA TYR A 338 22.90 -7.63 -35.21
C TYR A 338 22.61 -7.33 -36.69
N PRO A 339 22.22 -8.36 -37.45
CA PRO A 339 22.29 -9.79 -37.13
C PRO A 339 23.74 -10.29 -37.05
N GLN A 340 24.01 -11.19 -36.11
CA GLN A 340 25.32 -11.85 -36.00
C GLN A 340 25.51 -12.85 -37.15
N ARG A 341 25.86 -12.33 -38.35
CA ARG A 341 25.86 -13.04 -39.62
C ARG A 341 26.65 -14.35 -39.57
N PHE A 342 27.84 -14.34 -38.94
CA PHE A 342 28.70 -15.55 -38.85
C PHE A 342 28.10 -16.61 -37.92
N ILE A 343 27.49 -16.20 -36.79
CA ILE A 343 26.88 -17.14 -35.84
C ILE A 343 25.62 -17.75 -36.43
N LEU A 344 24.75 -16.93 -37.04
CA LEU A 344 23.52 -17.40 -37.66
C LEU A 344 23.82 -18.30 -38.85
N GLY A 345 24.82 -17.98 -39.67
CA GLY A 345 25.29 -18.81 -40.75
C GLY A 345 25.85 -20.16 -40.26
N GLY A 346 26.71 -20.15 -39.22
CA GLY A 346 27.24 -21.38 -38.63
C GLY A 346 26.16 -22.27 -38.02
N LEU A 347 25.20 -21.66 -37.29
CA LEU A 347 24.10 -22.39 -36.68
C LEU A 347 23.16 -23.02 -37.74
N SER A 348 22.85 -22.26 -38.80
CA SER A 348 22.03 -22.78 -39.90
C SER A 348 22.72 -23.96 -40.64
N ALA A 349 24.03 -23.86 -40.89
CA ALA A 349 24.80 -24.95 -41.46
C ALA A 349 24.78 -26.21 -40.59
N LEU A 350 25.00 -26.05 -39.28
CA LEU A 350 24.95 -27.15 -38.32
C LEU A 350 23.57 -27.83 -38.29
N PHE A 351 22.51 -27.02 -38.18
CA PHE A 351 21.14 -27.54 -38.16
C PHE A 351 20.77 -28.31 -39.43
N LEU A 352 21.07 -27.74 -40.62
CA LEU A 352 20.82 -28.36 -41.90
C LEU A 352 21.60 -29.68 -42.05
N ALA A 353 22.88 -29.73 -41.61
CA ALA A 353 23.70 -30.92 -41.64
C ALA A 353 23.17 -32.02 -40.69
N LEU A 354 22.74 -31.66 -39.48
CA LEU A 354 22.12 -32.60 -38.54
C LEU A 354 20.80 -33.15 -39.09
N PHE A 355 19.94 -32.28 -39.61
CA PHE A 355 18.67 -32.67 -40.21
C PHE A 355 18.88 -33.67 -41.38
N TRP A 356 19.79 -33.34 -42.29
CA TRP A 356 20.15 -34.25 -43.41
C TRP A 356 20.71 -35.57 -42.89
N SER A 357 21.57 -35.58 -41.88
CA SER A 357 22.15 -36.78 -41.30
C SER A 357 21.08 -37.72 -40.76
N ILE A 358 20.11 -37.19 -40.03
CA ILE A 358 18.98 -37.94 -39.46
C ILE A 358 18.14 -38.56 -40.60
N LEU A 359 17.77 -37.75 -41.59
CA LEU A 359 16.99 -38.24 -42.75
C LEU A 359 17.75 -39.32 -43.54
N SER A 360 19.04 -39.13 -43.74
CA SER A 360 19.91 -40.12 -44.42
C SER A 360 19.97 -41.43 -43.66
N LEU A 361 20.13 -41.38 -42.33
CA LEU A 361 20.13 -42.59 -41.48
C LEU A 361 18.79 -43.33 -41.53
N ILE A 362 17.68 -42.61 -41.44
CA ILE A 362 16.32 -43.18 -41.53
C ILE A 362 16.15 -43.85 -42.91
N TYR A 363 16.49 -43.16 -43.99
CA TYR A 363 16.36 -43.68 -45.35
C TYR A 363 17.18 -45.00 -45.53
N TYR A 364 18.44 -45.01 -45.10
CA TYR A 364 19.28 -46.21 -45.20
C TYR A 364 18.84 -47.33 -44.25
N SER A 365 18.35 -47.03 -43.07
CA SER A 365 17.82 -48.03 -42.14
C SER A 365 16.58 -48.75 -42.69
N ILE A 366 15.69 -48.03 -43.37
CA ILE A 366 14.50 -48.63 -44.00
C ILE A 366 14.89 -49.47 -45.23
N ARG A 367 15.80 -48.94 -46.03
CA ARG A 367 16.21 -49.58 -47.27
C ARG A 367 17.06 -50.83 -47.05
N ASP A 368 17.86 -50.86 -45.98
CA ASP A 368 18.67 -52.09 -45.67
C ASP A 368 17.85 -53.21 -44.99
N ARG A 369 16.59 -52.96 -44.66
CA ARG A 369 15.61 -53.92 -44.12
C ARG A 369 14.72 -54.53 -45.20
N SER A 370 14.71 -54.01 -46.44
CA SER A 370 14.00 -54.49 -47.59
C SER A 370 15.00 -55.08 -48.60
#